data_e746ad053d1b08419ae9a41ec8f97884
#
_entry.id   e746ad053d1b08419ae9a41ec8f97884
#
_cell.length_a   1.000
_cell.length_b   1.000
_cell.length_c   1.000
_cell.angle_alpha   90.00
_cell.angle_beta   90.00
_cell.angle_gamma   90.00
#
_symmetry.space_group_name_H-M   'P 1'
#
loop_
_entity.id
_entity.type
_entity.pdbx_description
1 polymer ?
#
loop_
_entity_poly.entity_id
_entity_poly.type
_entity_poly.pdbx_seq_one_letter_code
_entity_poly.pdbx_strand_id
1 'polypeptide(L)'
;DEDGHWRILGDPTEGAFLVAAAKLCDNALDMQGFERLAELPFDSDRKLMSVVLREQASGRLLLLTKGAPDVLLQRSARVQLGDAEIALDETHRQRFQSEVDAMSDAALRTLAVAWRTLTPEQAQQPDLALEQQLTLAGVVGIIDPPRPEARQAIRQAHQAGIRVIMITGDHPRTALRIAVDLGIVPADARVLTGPE
;
A
#
# COMPACT_ATOMS: atom_id res chain seq x y z
N ASP A 1 -3.39 -1.17 23.34
CA ASP A 1 -3.82 -2.12 24.34
C ASP A 1 -3.27 -1.72 25.73
N GLU A 2 -3.60 -2.47 26.77
CA GLU A 2 -3.20 -2.19 28.16
C GLU A 2 -1.68 -2.20 28.37
N ASP A 3 -0.91 -2.76 27.41
CA ASP A 3 0.56 -2.82 27.44
C ASP A 3 1.23 -1.69 26.61
N GLY A 4 0.48 -0.72 26.12
CA GLY A 4 1.00 0.41 25.34
C GLY A 4 1.41 0.06 23.89
N HIS A 5 1.03 -1.12 23.42
CA HIS A 5 1.29 -1.54 22.03
C HIS A 5 0.10 -1.20 21.12
N TRP A 6 0.40 -0.67 19.92
CA TRP A 6 -0.62 -0.44 18.90
C TRP A 6 -1.13 -1.77 18.35
N ARG A 7 -2.46 -1.94 18.29
CA ARG A 7 -3.11 -3.06 17.61
C ARG A 7 -3.95 -2.55 16.47
N ILE A 8 -3.81 -3.18 15.32
CA ILE A 8 -4.68 -2.94 14.17
C ILE A 8 -5.91 -3.83 14.33
N LEU A 9 -7.11 -3.22 14.30
CA LEU A 9 -8.39 -3.91 14.21
C LEU A 9 -8.90 -3.72 12.77
N GLY A 10 -9.07 -4.80 12.02
CA GLY A 10 -9.50 -4.78 10.63
C GLY A 10 -8.45 -5.31 9.66
N ASP A 11 -8.51 -4.85 8.40
CA ASP A 11 -7.57 -5.26 7.36
C ASP A 11 -6.17 -4.69 7.65
N PRO A 12 -5.12 -5.55 7.76
CA PRO A 12 -3.73 -5.11 7.95
C PRO A 12 -3.22 -4.16 6.86
N THR A 13 -3.72 -4.30 5.63
CA THR A 13 -3.37 -3.42 4.51
C THR A 13 -3.85 -1.99 4.75
N GLU A 14 -5.05 -1.83 5.33
CA GLU A 14 -5.57 -0.51 5.71
C GLU A 14 -4.82 0.08 6.90
N GLY A 15 -4.49 -0.77 7.87
CA GLY A 15 -3.67 -0.37 9.01
C GLY A 15 -2.29 0.14 8.62
N ALA A 16 -1.71 -0.37 7.54
CA ALA A 16 -0.41 0.08 7.04
C ALA A 16 -0.43 1.58 6.62
N PHE A 17 -1.55 2.08 6.09
CA PHE A 17 -1.70 3.52 5.77
C PHE A 17 -1.71 4.38 7.04
N LEU A 18 -2.36 3.92 8.11
CA LEU A 18 -2.36 4.62 9.40
C LEU A 18 -0.95 4.68 9.98
N VAL A 19 -0.21 3.58 9.90
CA VAL A 19 1.20 3.53 10.33
C VAL A 19 2.08 4.45 9.48
N ALA A 20 1.89 4.47 8.16
CA ALA A 20 2.61 5.38 7.27
C ALA A 20 2.30 6.84 7.59
N ALA A 21 1.03 7.17 7.79
CA ALA A 21 0.60 8.52 8.18
C ALA A 21 1.22 8.95 9.51
N ALA A 22 1.19 8.11 10.54
CA ALA A 22 1.80 8.38 11.85
C ALA A 22 3.32 8.56 11.79
N LYS A 23 4.00 7.93 10.83
CA LYS A 23 5.45 8.13 10.60
C LYS A 23 5.78 9.44 9.89
N LEU A 24 4.82 9.99 9.14
CA LEU A 24 5.02 11.21 8.34
C LEU A 24 4.62 12.48 9.09
N CYS A 25 3.63 12.40 9.97
CA CYS A 25 3.06 13.55 10.67
C CYS A 25 2.61 13.17 12.09
N ASP A 26 2.92 13.97 13.08
CA ASP A 26 2.55 13.74 14.48
C ASP A 26 1.03 13.71 14.71
N ASN A 27 0.23 14.41 13.88
CA ASN A 27 -1.22 14.49 13.97
C ASN A 27 -1.96 13.83 12.79
N ALA A 28 -1.31 12.96 12.04
CA ALA A 28 -1.85 12.38 10.80
C ALA A 28 -3.10 11.49 11.00
N LEU A 29 -3.43 11.12 12.23
CA LEU A 29 -4.59 10.31 12.57
C LEU A 29 -5.85 11.13 12.91
N ASP A 30 -5.79 12.45 12.83
CA ASP A 30 -6.97 13.29 13.02
C ASP A 30 -7.85 13.31 11.76
N MET A 31 -8.79 12.39 11.72
CA MET A 31 -9.78 12.27 10.65
C MET A 31 -11.06 13.09 10.90
N GLN A 32 -11.12 13.89 11.99
CA GLN A 32 -12.33 14.62 12.39
C GLN A 32 -12.75 15.67 11.36
N GLY A 33 -11.83 16.10 10.49
CA GLY A 33 -12.09 17.06 9.42
C GLY A 33 -12.84 16.51 8.20
N PHE A 34 -13.14 15.20 8.15
CA PHE A 34 -13.73 14.55 6.98
C PHE A 34 -14.99 13.75 7.34
N GLU A 35 -16.05 13.94 6.55
CA GLU A 35 -17.26 13.14 6.61
C GLU A 35 -17.29 12.16 5.44
N ARG A 36 -17.44 10.86 5.71
CA ARG A 36 -17.58 9.83 4.68
C ARG A 36 -19.02 9.79 4.18
N LEU A 37 -19.23 10.02 2.90
CA LEU A 37 -20.55 10.07 2.26
C LEU A 37 -20.89 8.75 1.57
N ALA A 38 -19.94 8.13 0.88
CA ALA A 38 -20.17 6.91 0.11
C ALA A 38 -18.88 6.10 -0.05
N GLU A 39 -19.04 4.86 -0.53
CA GLU A 39 -17.93 3.97 -0.87
C GLU A 39 -18.23 3.22 -2.15
N LEU A 40 -17.19 3.06 -2.98
CA LEU A 40 -17.10 2.09 -4.05
C LEU A 40 -16.18 0.97 -3.55
N PRO A 41 -16.73 -0.18 -3.10
CA PRO A 41 -15.95 -1.22 -2.43
C PRO A 41 -14.84 -1.77 -3.31
N PHE A 42 -13.85 -2.41 -2.69
CA PHE A 42 -12.79 -3.09 -3.43
C PHE A 42 -13.36 -4.17 -4.35
N ASP A 43 -12.85 -4.20 -5.56
CA ASP A 43 -13.15 -5.22 -6.56
C ASP A 43 -11.84 -5.74 -7.15
N SER A 44 -11.69 -7.08 -7.20
CA SER A 44 -10.44 -7.74 -7.63
C SER A 44 -10.13 -7.56 -9.12
N ASP A 45 -11.15 -7.42 -9.96
CA ASP A 45 -10.97 -7.23 -11.40
C ASP A 45 -10.54 -5.79 -11.68
N ARG A 46 -11.14 -4.84 -10.95
CA ARG A 46 -10.82 -3.42 -11.01
C ARG A 46 -9.54 -3.08 -10.23
N LYS A 47 -9.22 -3.85 -9.17
CA LYS A 47 -8.07 -3.66 -8.25
C LYS A 47 -8.07 -2.30 -7.54
N LEU A 48 -9.21 -1.68 -7.38
CA LEU A 48 -9.42 -0.37 -6.76
C LEU A 48 -10.50 -0.40 -5.70
N MET A 49 -10.39 0.54 -4.77
CA MET A 49 -11.42 0.93 -3.82
C MET A 49 -11.45 2.44 -3.74
N SER A 50 -12.65 3.04 -3.67
CA SER A 50 -12.79 4.48 -3.55
C SER A 50 -13.76 4.87 -2.45
N VAL A 51 -13.50 6.01 -1.83
CA VAL A 51 -14.42 6.63 -0.86
C VAL A 51 -14.72 8.06 -1.28
N VAL A 52 -15.98 8.47 -1.09
CA VAL A 52 -16.42 9.86 -1.26
C VAL A 52 -16.41 10.53 0.10
N LEU A 53 -15.67 11.63 0.21
CA LEU A 53 -15.54 12.40 1.44
C LEU A 53 -16.00 13.84 1.25
N ARG A 54 -16.53 14.43 2.32
CA ARG A 54 -16.70 15.87 2.45
C ARG A 54 -15.68 16.41 3.44
N GLU A 55 -14.86 17.35 3.01
CA GLU A 55 -13.98 18.12 3.89
C GLU A 55 -14.82 19.16 4.64
N GLN A 56 -14.90 19.06 5.96
CA GLN A 56 -15.81 19.90 6.74
C GLN A 56 -15.42 21.39 6.73
N ALA A 57 -14.11 21.69 6.70
CA ALA A 57 -13.62 23.06 6.75
C ALA A 57 -13.95 23.86 5.48
N SER A 58 -13.89 23.24 4.30
CA SER A 58 -14.06 23.90 3.01
C SER A 58 -15.37 23.53 2.30
N GLY A 59 -16.03 22.44 2.74
CA GLY A 59 -17.15 21.83 2.04
C GLY A 59 -16.78 21.09 0.74
N ARG A 60 -15.49 20.95 0.42
CA ARG A 60 -15.00 20.25 -0.77
C ARG A 60 -15.43 18.78 -0.75
N LEU A 61 -15.87 18.29 -1.90
CA LEU A 61 -16.18 16.90 -2.11
C LEU A 61 -15.03 16.22 -2.85
N LEU A 62 -14.54 15.14 -2.28
CA LEU A 62 -13.35 14.43 -2.76
C LEU A 62 -13.68 12.96 -3.01
N LEU A 63 -13.16 12.41 -4.10
CA LEU A 63 -13.00 10.97 -4.28
C LEU A 63 -11.55 10.63 -3.92
N LEU A 64 -11.36 9.78 -2.92
CA LEU A 64 -10.07 9.16 -2.61
C LEU A 64 -10.10 7.73 -3.12
N THR A 65 -9.11 7.36 -3.92
CA THR A 65 -8.98 6.03 -4.51
C THR A 65 -7.66 5.40 -4.10
N LYS A 66 -7.68 4.16 -3.64
CA LYS A 66 -6.49 3.35 -3.40
C LYS A 66 -6.55 2.09 -4.25
N GLY A 67 -5.39 1.55 -4.61
CA GLY A 67 -5.30 0.29 -5.34
C GLY A 67 -3.98 0.02 -6.01
N ALA A 68 -4.02 -0.84 -7.04
CA ALA A 68 -2.84 -1.25 -7.77
C ALA A 68 -2.17 -0.04 -8.47
N PRO A 69 -0.85 0.13 -8.29
CA PRO A 69 -0.13 1.30 -8.83
C PRO A 69 -0.24 1.45 -10.34
N ASP A 70 -0.17 0.35 -11.07
CA ASP A 70 -0.29 0.29 -12.54
C ASP A 70 -1.66 0.79 -13.02
N VAL A 71 -2.72 0.41 -12.31
CA VAL A 71 -4.09 0.84 -12.63
C VAL A 71 -4.28 2.32 -12.31
N LEU A 72 -3.85 2.78 -11.13
CA LEU A 72 -3.99 4.19 -10.75
C LEU A 72 -3.14 5.11 -11.62
N LEU A 73 -1.94 4.68 -12.03
CA LEU A 73 -1.10 5.43 -12.96
C LEU A 73 -1.81 5.65 -14.32
N GLN A 74 -2.52 4.64 -14.82
CA GLN A 74 -3.28 4.74 -16.08
C GLN A 74 -4.50 5.65 -15.95
N ARG A 75 -5.16 5.67 -14.79
CA ARG A 75 -6.37 6.45 -14.52
C ARG A 75 -6.09 7.89 -14.08
N SER A 76 -4.83 8.23 -13.85
CA SER A 76 -4.41 9.56 -13.40
C SER A 76 -3.99 10.45 -14.57
N ALA A 77 -4.44 11.71 -14.52
CA ALA A 77 -4.07 12.76 -15.44
C ALA A 77 -3.11 13.78 -14.81
N ARG A 78 -3.01 13.79 -13.49
CA ARG A 78 -2.20 14.72 -12.71
C ARG A 78 -1.40 13.98 -11.66
N VAL A 79 -0.40 14.63 -11.09
CA VAL A 79 0.38 14.18 -9.95
C VAL A 79 0.52 15.30 -8.94
N GLN A 80 0.45 14.95 -7.66
CA GLN A 80 0.71 15.85 -6.53
C GLN A 80 2.21 15.91 -6.26
N LEU A 81 2.80 17.11 -6.30
CA LEU A 81 4.19 17.34 -5.91
C LEU A 81 4.23 18.46 -4.85
N GLY A 82 4.42 18.11 -3.61
CA GLY A 82 4.21 19.04 -2.50
C GLY A 82 2.78 19.58 -2.51
N ASP A 83 2.60 20.91 -2.53
CA ASP A 83 1.29 21.55 -2.57
C ASP A 83 0.75 21.77 -3.98
N ALA A 84 1.50 21.40 -5.02
CA ALA A 84 1.12 21.64 -6.40
C ALA A 84 0.56 20.39 -7.09
N GLU A 85 -0.53 20.58 -7.84
CA GLU A 85 -1.02 19.59 -8.80
C GLU A 85 -0.52 19.96 -10.20
N ILE A 86 0.24 19.06 -10.81
CA ILE A 86 0.77 19.25 -12.16
C ILE A 86 0.30 18.14 -13.10
N ALA A 87 0.42 18.38 -14.41
CA ALA A 87 0.11 17.34 -15.39
C ALA A 87 1.03 16.14 -15.21
N LEU A 88 0.46 14.94 -15.27
CA LEU A 88 1.20 13.69 -15.22
C LEU A 88 1.77 13.38 -16.61
N ASP A 89 2.93 13.96 -16.91
CA ASP A 89 3.67 13.72 -18.15
C ASP A 89 4.45 12.39 -18.12
N GLU A 90 5.11 12.08 -19.23
CA GLU A 90 5.86 10.83 -19.37
C GLU A 90 7.04 10.73 -18.37
N THR A 91 7.68 11.84 -18.06
CA THR A 91 8.79 11.87 -17.10
C THR A 91 8.31 11.48 -15.70
N HIS A 92 7.18 12.02 -15.25
CA HIS A 92 6.59 11.68 -13.96
C HIS A 92 6.05 10.26 -13.93
N ARG A 93 5.49 9.76 -15.05
CA ARG A 93 5.05 8.36 -15.17
C ARG A 93 6.22 7.39 -15.00
N GLN A 94 7.32 7.63 -15.70
CA GLN A 94 8.51 6.80 -15.62
C GLN A 94 9.14 6.83 -14.23
N ARG A 95 9.19 8.00 -13.60
CA ARG A 95 9.68 8.12 -12.22
C ARG A 95 8.81 7.32 -11.25
N PHE A 96 7.49 7.47 -11.33
CA PHE A 96 6.56 6.71 -10.48
C PHE A 96 6.73 5.20 -10.67
N GLN A 97 6.82 4.73 -11.93
CA GLN A 97 7.03 3.32 -12.23
C GLN A 97 8.35 2.82 -11.65
N SER A 98 9.43 3.58 -11.79
CA SER A 98 10.75 3.21 -11.23
C SER A 98 10.71 3.08 -9.71
N GLU A 99 9.98 3.95 -9.01
CA GLU A 99 9.81 3.84 -7.55
C GLU A 99 8.99 2.60 -7.16
N VAL A 100 7.93 2.29 -7.92
CA VAL A 100 7.14 1.06 -7.73
C VAL A 100 8.00 -0.18 -7.94
N ASP A 101 8.81 -0.20 -9.00
CA ASP A 101 9.72 -1.31 -9.30
C ASP A 101 10.77 -1.49 -8.21
N ALA A 102 11.38 -0.40 -7.74
CA ALA A 102 12.35 -0.43 -6.64
C ALA A 102 11.74 -0.97 -5.33
N MET A 103 10.51 -0.57 -4.99
CA MET A 103 9.78 -1.11 -3.84
C MET A 103 9.48 -2.60 -4.03
N SER A 104 9.08 -3.02 -5.23
CA SER A 104 8.79 -4.42 -5.55
C SER A 104 10.06 -5.28 -5.50
N ASP A 105 11.19 -4.77 -5.97
CA ASP A 105 12.50 -5.42 -5.86
C ASP A 105 12.97 -5.55 -4.39
N ALA A 106 12.55 -4.61 -3.54
CA ALA A 106 12.72 -4.71 -2.09
C ALA A 106 11.69 -5.64 -1.40
N ALA A 107 10.90 -6.39 -2.19
CA ALA A 107 9.86 -7.31 -1.72
C ALA A 107 8.72 -6.62 -0.94
N LEU A 108 8.46 -5.36 -1.22
CA LEU A 108 7.33 -4.62 -0.67
C LEU A 108 6.07 -4.85 -1.52
N ARG A 109 4.94 -5.07 -0.87
CA ARG A 109 3.64 -4.98 -1.53
C ARG A 109 3.31 -3.52 -1.74
N THR A 110 3.11 -3.10 -2.98
CA THR A 110 2.87 -1.70 -3.31
C THR A 110 1.38 -1.39 -3.43
N LEU A 111 0.98 -0.25 -2.89
CA LEU A 111 -0.35 0.33 -3.03
C LEU A 111 -0.23 1.81 -3.34
N ALA A 112 -0.92 2.26 -4.38
CA ALA A 112 -0.98 3.67 -4.73
C ALA A 112 -2.25 4.33 -4.18
N VAL A 113 -2.19 5.65 -4.06
CA VAL A 113 -3.30 6.51 -3.66
C VAL A 113 -3.43 7.64 -4.66
N ALA A 114 -4.65 7.94 -5.05
CA ALA A 114 -5.00 9.05 -5.92
C ALA A 114 -6.31 9.71 -5.46
N TRP A 115 -6.57 10.90 -5.92
CA TRP A 115 -7.77 11.64 -5.55
C TRP A 115 -8.26 12.55 -6.67
N ARG A 116 -9.49 13.04 -6.55
CA ARG A 116 -10.02 14.13 -7.37
C ARG A 116 -11.12 14.88 -6.65
N THR A 117 -11.36 16.12 -7.02
CA THR A 117 -12.54 16.87 -6.59
C THR A 117 -13.78 16.43 -7.36
N LEU A 118 -14.92 16.33 -6.66
CA LEU A 118 -16.23 16.00 -7.22
C LEU A 118 -17.16 17.20 -7.22
N THR A 119 -18.12 17.20 -8.16
CA THR A 119 -19.29 18.07 -8.06
C THR A 119 -20.31 17.51 -7.07
N PRO A 120 -21.26 18.31 -6.56
CA PRO A 120 -22.32 17.82 -5.70
C PRO A 120 -23.14 16.67 -6.32
N GLU A 121 -23.40 16.75 -7.62
CA GLU A 121 -24.16 15.74 -8.37
C GLU A 121 -23.38 14.41 -8.42
N GLN A 122 -22.08 14.46 -8.68
CA GLN A 122 -21.21 13.29 -8.70
C GLN A 122 -21.10 12.62 -7.32
N ALA A 123 -21.08 13.41 -6.26
CA ALA A 123 -21.00 12.88 -4.89
C ALA A 123 -22.31 12.24 -4.41
N GLN A 124 -23.46 12.67 -4.94
CA GLN A 124 -24.77 12.11 -4.62
C GLN A 124 -25.01 10.74 -5.26
N GLN A 125 -24.45 10.50 -6.45
CA GLN A 125 -24.58 9.25 -7.19
C GLN A 125 -23.21 8.79 -7.69
N PRO A 126 -22.32 8.36 -6.79
CA PRO A 126 -20.99 7.94 -7.19
C PRO A 126 -21.04 6.63 -7.97
N ASP A 127 -20.34 6.62 -9.10
CA ASP A 127 -20.17 5.46 -9.96
C ASP A 127 -18.69 5.22 -10.30
N LEU A 128 -18.41 4.10 -10.98
CA LEU A 128 -17.04 3.70 -11.35
C LEU A 128 -16.40 4.61 -12.39
N ALA A 129 -17.17 5.40 -13.13
CA ALA A 129 -16.65 6.36 -14.09
C ALA A 129 -15.89 7.52 -13.40
N LEU A 130 -16.18 7.75 -12.12
CA LEU A 130 -15.46 8.75 -11.32
C LEU A 130 -14.00 8.38 -11.06
N GLU A 131 -13.62 7.11 -11.17
CA GLU A 131 -12.25 6.63 -11.01
C GLU A 131 -11.37 6.89 -12.23
N GLN A 132 -11.52 8.07 -12.83
CA GLN A 132 -10.77 8.57 -13.98
C GLN A 132 -10.34 10.01 -13.75
N GLN A 133 -9.32 10.47 -14.51
CA GLN A 133 -8.81 11.84 -14.41
C GLN A 133 -8.34 12.17 -12.98
N LEU A 134 -7.75 11.20 -12.31
CA LEU A 134 -7.29 11.32 -10.93
C LEU A 134 -6.00 12.13 -10.84
N THR A 135 -5.73 12.66 -9.65
CA THR A 135 -4.44 13.21 -9.24
C THR A 135 -3.73 12.16 -8.40
N LEU A 136 -2.64 11.62 -8.92
CA LEU A 136 -1.81 10.64 -8.22
C LEU A 136 -1.13 11.30 -7.03
N ALA A 137 -1.40 10.81 -5.82
CA ALA A 137 -0.82 11.35 -4.59
C ALA A 137 0.50 10.66 -4.22
N GLY A 138 0.63 9.35 -4.50
CA GLY A 138 1.85 8.62 -4.20
C GLY A 138 1.64 7.11 -4.15
N VAL A 139 2.70 6.42 -3.76
CA VAL A 139 2.74 4.98 -3.54
C VAL A 139 3.34 4.66 -2.18
N VAL A 140 2.80 3.64 -1.52
CA VAL A 140 3.35 3.10 -0.27
C VAL A 140 3.79 1.67 -0.49
N GLY A 141 4.96 1.33 0.06
CA GLY A 141 5.46 -0.03 0.13
C GLY A 141 5.13 -0.63 1.50
N ILE A 142 4.47 -1.77 1.51
CA ILE A 142 3.98 -2.46 2.71
C ILE A 142 4.75 -3.76 2.84
N ILE A 143 5.27 -4.03 4.03
CA ILE A 143 5.87 -5.30 4.39
C ILE A 143 5.26 -5.79 5.70
N ASP A 144 4.99 -7.09 5.78
CA ASP A 144 4.71 -7.75 7.04
C ASP A 144 6.03 -8.32 7.56
N PRO A 145 6.68 -7.66 8.55
CA PRO A 145 7.98 -8.11 9.01
C PRO A 145 7.86 -9.45 9.74
N PRO A 146 8.84 -10.33 9.57
CA PRO A 146 8.88 -11.57 10.35
C PRO A 146 8.88 -11.29 11.86
N ARG A 147 8.21 -12.15 12.62
CA ARG A 147 8.19 -12.04 14.08
C ARG A 147 9.62 -12.10 14.64
N PRO A 148 9.98 -11.23 15.61
CA PRO A 148 11.34 -11.21 16.18
C PRO A 148 11.80 -12.57 16.72
N GLU A 149 10.88 -13.36 17.29
CA GLU A 149 11.15 -14.69 17.86
C GLU A 149 11.53 -15.71 16.79
N ALA A 150 11.02 -15.55 15.55
CA ALA A 150 11.28 -16.47 14.45
C ALA A 150 12.78 -16.55 14.13
N ARG A 151 13.50 -15.42 14.11
CA ARG A 151 14.94 -15.40 13.87
C ARG A 151 15.73 -16.17 14.94
N GLN A 152 15.32 -16.07 16.20
CA GLN A 152 15.97 -16.78 17.29
C GLN A 152 15.68 -18.28 17.19
N ALA A 153 14.45 -18.68 16.95
CA ALA A 153 14.06 -20.08 16.79
C ALA A 153 14.81 -20.74 15.62
N ILE A 154 14.96 -20.06 14.49
CA ILE A 154 15.70 -20.54 13.31
C ILE A 154 17.18 -20.74 13.66
N ARG A 155 17.80 -19.80 14.36
CA ARG A 155 19.20 -19.96 14.81
C ARG A 155 19.38 -21.17 15.71
N GLN A 156 18.46 -21.39 16.67
CA GLN A 156 18.49 -22.57 17.55
C GLN A 156 18.31 -23.88 16.78
N ALA A 157 17.40 -23.90 15.80
CA ALA A 157 17.21 -25.05 14.92
C ALA A 157 18.49 -25.38 14.14
N HIS A 158 19.14 -24.40 13.55
CA HIS A 158 20.41 -24.59 12.83
C HIS A 158 21.53 -25.10 13.76
N GLN A 159 21.65 -24.57 14.99
CA GLN A 159 22.62 -25.04 15.97
C GLN A 159 22.37 -26.49 16.38
N ALA A 160 21.12 -26.94 16.38
CA ALA A 160 20.73 -28.31 16.62
C ALA A 160 20.84 -29.24 15.38
N GLY A 161 21.37 -28.73 14.26
CA GLY A 161 21.51 -29.48 13.01
C GLY A 161 20.18 -29.68 12.25
N ILE A 162 19.13 -28.93 12.61
CA ILE A 162 17.82 -29.03 11.96
C ILE A 162 17.81 -28.12 10.73
N ARG A 163 17.45 -28.70 9.59
CA ARG A 163 17.24 -27.95 8.35
C ARG A 163 15.86 -27.27 8.39
N VAL A 164 15.85 -25.95 8.25
CA VAL A 164 14.63 -25.15 8.15
C VAL A 164 14.29 -24.92 6.68
N ILE A 165 13.02 -25.11 6.31
CA ILE A 165 12.48 -24.86 4.96
C ILE A 165 11.31 -23.91 5.11
N MET A 166 11.31 -22.83 4.32
CA MET A 166 10.18 -21.89 4.24
C MET A 166 9.28 -22.27 3.07
N ILE A 167 7.98 -22.42 3.35
CA ILE A 167 6.94 -22.62 2.33
C ILE A 167 5.95 -21.48 2.46
N THR A 168 5.70 -20.78 1.35
CA THR A 168 4.83 -19.59 1.31
C THR A 168 4.13 -19.50 -0.05
N GLY A 169 2.98 -18.82 -0.08
CA GLY A 169 2.31 -18.41 -1.30
C GLY A 169 2.76 -17.05 -1.84
N ASP A 170 3.72 -16.41 -1.18
CA ASP A 170 4.24 -15.12 -1.62
C ASP A 170 5.05 -15.22 -2.91
N HIS A 171 5.24 -14.06 -3.55
CA HIS A 171 6.10 -13.96 -4.71
C HIS A 171 7.53 -14.42 -4.37
N PRO A 172 8.25 -15.16 -5.26
CA PRO A 172 9.58 -15.73 -4.99
C PRO A 172 10.61 -14.73 -4.46
N ARG A 173 10.62 -13.48 -4.94
CA ARG A 173 11.53 -12.43 -4.45
C ARG A 173 11.24 -12.06 -2.98
N THR A 174 9.96 -11.92 -2.62
CA THR A 174 9.52 -11.64 -1.25
C THR A 174 9.93 -12.79 -0.31
N ALA A 175 9.66 -14.03 -0.74
CA ALA A 175 10.03 -15.23 -0.01
C ALA A 175 11.53 -15.31 0.25
N LEU A 176 12.35 -15.09 -0.79
CA LEU A 176 13.81 -15.10 -0.66
C LEU A 176 14.29 -14.02 0.32
N ARG A 177 13.79 -12.80 0.19
CA ARG A 177 14.16 -11.69 1.09
C ARG A 177 13.86 -12.03 2.56
N ILE A 178 12.66 -12.51 2.85
CA ILE A 178 12.26 -12.92 4.20
C ILE A 178 13.13 -14.06 4.72
N ALA A 179 13.41 -15.06 3.88
CA ALA A 179 14.26 -16.21 4.25
C ALA A 179 15.70 -15.79 4.57
N VAL A 180 16.24 -14.82 3.82
CA VAL A 180 17.58 -14.24 4.09
C VAL A 180 17.55 -13.42 5.38
N ASP A 181 16.56 -12.56 5.57
CA ASP A 181 16.44 -11.72 6.77
C ASP A 181 16.26 -12.56 8.04
N LEU A 182 15.60 -13.71 7.95
CA LEU A 182 15.47 -14.67 9.04
C LEU A 182 16.72 -15.55 9.24
N GLY A 183 17.65 -15.59 8.27
CA GLY A 183 18.82 -16.46 8.30
C GLY A 183 18.53 -17.91 7.97
N ILE A 184 17.44 -18.20 7.25
CA ILE A 184 17.10 -19.56 6.76
C ILE A 184 18.05 -19.97 5.63
N VAL A 185 18.34 -19.03 4.72
CA VAL A 185 19.18 -19.26 3.55
C VAL A 185 20.12 -18.08 3.31
N PRO A 186 21.25 -18.26 2.58
CA PRO A 186 22.10 -17.15 2.13
C PRO A 186 21.42 -16.36 0.98
N ALA A 187 21.94 -15.17 0.69
CA ALA A 187 21.34 -14.24 -0.29
C ALA A 187 21.33 -14.76 -1.73
N ASP A 188 22.20 -15.69 -2.06
CA ASP A 188 22.35 -16.35 -3.36
C ASP A 188 21.55 -17.66 -3.50
N ALA A 189 20.69 -17.97 -2.51
CA ALA A 189 19.92 -19.20 -2.51
C ALA A 189 18.89 -19.23 -3.65
N ARG A 190 18.71 -20.43 -4.21
CA ARG A 190 17.68 -20.68 -5.23
C ARG A 190 16.31 -20.88 -4.58
N VAL A 191 15.31 -20.19 -5.11
CA VAL A 191 13.90 -20.40 -4.78
C VAL A 191 13.30 -21.39 -5.76
N LEU A 192 12.56 -22.39 -5.25
CA LEU A 192 11.81 -23.33 -6.09
C LEU A 192 10.35 -22.86 -6.15
N THR A 193 9.76 -22.90 -7.34
CA THR A 193 8.34 -22.63 -7.57
C THR A 193 7.58 -23.93 -7.77
N GLY A 194 6.26 -23.94 -7.48
CA GLY A 194 5.46 -25.16 -7.44
C GLY A 194 5.45 -26.06 -8.68
N PRO A 195 5.74 -25.58 -9.91
CA PRO A 195 5.88 -26.42 -11.10
C PRO A 195 7.24 -27.11 -11.26
N GLU A 196 8.23 -26.77 -10.43
CA GLU A 196 9.59 -27.35 -10.41
C GLU A 196 9.76 -28.38 -9.26
#